data_1618a5f71c915fd46064d4dbf0ae6334
#
_entry.id   1618a5f71c915fd46064d4dbf0ae6334
#
_cell.length_a   1.000
_cell.length_b   1.000
_cell.length_c   1.000
_cell.angle_alpha   90.00
_cell.angle_beta   90.00
_cell.angle_gamma   90.00
#
_symmetry.space_group_name_H-M   'P 1'
#
loop_
_entity.id
_entity.type
_entity.pdbx_description
1 polymer ?
#
loop_
_entity_poly.entity_id
_entity_poly.type
_entity_poly.pdbx_seq_one_letter_code
_entity_poly.pdbx_strand_id
1 'polypeptide(L)'
;GTTLRFGAYQHEDKTAHNWDGHGRFLAALKADGTADLDAEAVTTLSLNNAAFDLYNKYQDMVNLKGWKASGNSFLHVDVDVENLTADMLNVNGNVEGTTRLVLYPTSDKDIRGESILFAQSTNDTTGNADSFKVWRVYRSPYMFETKYTKTGENANKWELEMNDTANDYAGVEPNERP
;
A
#
# COMPACT_ATOMS: atom_id res chain seq x y z
N GLY A 1 -17.36 10.23 -1.50
CA GLY A 1 -15.93 10.51 -1.41
C GLY A 1 -15.24 10.45 -2.75
N THR A 2 -14.01 10.86 -2.78
CA THR A 2 -13.19 10.88 -3.98
C THR A 2 -12.24 9.69 -3.98
N THR A 3 -11.99 9.10 -5.16
CA THR A 3 -11.01 8.03 -5.33
C THR A 3 -9.93 8.49 -6.30
N LEU A 4 -8.67 8.42 -5.86
CA LEU A 4 -7.51 8.58 -6.71
C LEU A 4 -6.95 7.18 -7.01
N ARG A 5 -6.94 6.80 -8.28
CA ARG A 5 -6.38 5.54 -8.73
C ARG A 5 -5.00 5.73 -9.31
N PHE A 6 -4.12 4.82 -8.96
CA PHE A 6 -2.78 4.75 -9.49
C PHE A 6 -2.41 3.30 -9.77
N GLY A 7 -1.57 3.09 -10.75
CA GLY A 7 -0.99 1.78 -11.00
C GLY A 7 -0.05 1.76 -12.19
N ALA A 8 0.69 0.69 -12.29
CA ALA A 8 1.53 0.44 -13.43
C ALA A 8 0.68 0.41 -14.70
N TYR A 9 1.11 1.12 -15.72
CA TYR A 9 0.45 1.06 -17.01
C TYR A 9 0.68 -0.31 -17.64
N GLN A 10 -0.41 -0.98 -17.97
CA GLN A 10 -0.37 -2.34 -18.47
C GLN A 10 -0.21 -2.37 -19.98
N HIS A 11 0.99 -2.09 -20.45
CA HIS A 11 1.33 -2.35 -21.82
C HIS A 11 1.63 -3.82 -22.03
N GLU A 12 1.32 -4.35 -23.21
CA GLU A 12 1.76 -5.68 -23.61
C GLU A 12 3.29 -5.77 -23.55
N ASP A 13 3.98 -4.71 -23.93
CA ASP A 13 5.43 -4.59 -23.81
C ASP A 13 5.79 -3.81 -22.54
N LYS A 14 5.94 -4.52 -21.44
CA LYS A 14 6.34 -3.95 -20.15
C LYS A 14 7.75 -3.37 -20.17
N THR A 15 8.60 -3.80 -21.10
CA THR A 15 9.98 -3.32 -21.18
C THR A 15 10.07 -1.88 -21.67
N ALA A 16 9.05 -1.41 -22.40
CA ALA A 16 9.01 -0.06 -22.94
C ALA A 16 9.03 1.03 -21.87
N HIS A 17 8.74 0.69 -20.62
CA HIS A 17 8.63 1.64 -19.51
C HIS A 17 9.72 1.52 -18.46
N ASN A 18 10.62 0.56 -18.57
CA ASN A 18 11.70 0.32 -17.59
C ASN A 18 11.21 0.18 -16.14
N TRP A 19 10.02 -0.37 -15.95
CA TRP A 19 9.40 -0.43 -14.63
C TRP A 19 9.49 -1.78 -13.95
N ASP A 20 10.12 -2.75 -14.55
CA ASP A 20 10.22 -4.12 -14.01
C ASP A 20 8.87 -4.71 -13.56
N GLY A 21 7.78 -4.22 -14.14
CA GLY A 21 6.43 -4.61 -13.74
C GLY A 21 5.87 -3.86 -12.52
N HIS A 22 6.60 -2.88 -11.98
CA HIS A 22 6.17 -2.05 -10.85
C HIS A 22 5.88 -0.62 -11.29
N GLY A 23 4.77 -0.07 -10.81
CA GLY A 23 4.48 1.36 -10.95
C GLY A 23 5.29 2.20 -9.97
N ARG A 24 5.58 3.43 -10.36
CA ARG A 24 6.27 4.42 -9.52
C ARG A 24 5.45 5.70 -9.52
N PHE A 25 5.01 6.13 -8.34
CA PHE A 25 4.18 7.31 -8.19
C PHE A 25 4.92 8.38 -7.39
N LEU A 26 4.92 9.60 -7.93
CA LEU A 26 5.55 10.76 -7.30
C LEU A 26 7.05 10.59 -7.01
N ALA A 27 7.70 9.68 -7.69
CA ALA A 27 9.14 9.57 -7.68
C ALA A 27 9.76 10.57 -8.66
N ALA A 28 10.92 11.10 -8.31
CA ALA A 28 11.71 11.90 -9.25
C ALA A 28 12.17 11.03 -10.42
N LEU A 29 12.46 11.65 -11.55
CA LEU A 29 12.95 10.94 -12.73
C LEU A 29 14.45 11.20 -12.91
N LYS A 30 15.16 10.16 -13.32
CA LYS A 30 16.52 10.28 -13.83
C LYS A 30 16.50 10.92 -15.22
N ALA A 31 17.67 11.34 -15.71
CA ALA A 31 17.79 11.96 -17.02
C ALA A 31 17.30 11.07 -18.18
N ASP A 32 17.32 9.77 -18.01
CA ASP A 32 16.84 8.78 -19.00
C ASP A 32 15.33 8.51 -18.94
N GLY A 33 14.62 9.22 -18.03
CA GLY A 33 13.18 9.05 -17.84
C GLY A 33 12.76 7.93 -16.91
N THR A 34 13.71 7.19 -16.32
CA THR A 34 13.40 6.16 -15.32
C THR A 34 13.21 6.77 -13.94
N ALA A 35 12.49 6.06 -13.05
CA ALA A 35 12.27 6.52 -11.69
C ALA A 35 13.58 6.55 -10.89
N ASP A 36 13.85 7.65 -10.23
CA ASP A 36 14.97 7.80 -9.32
C ASP A 36 14.48 7.47 -7.89
N LEU A 37 14.72 6.26 -7.46
CA LEU A 37 14.29 5.79 -6.16
C LEU A 37 15.15 6.34 -5.00
N ASP A 38 16.31 6.90 -5.33
CA ASP A 38 17.21 7.50 -4.34
C ASP A 38 16.90 8.99 -4.13
N ALA A 39 16.11 9.59 -5.02
CA ALA A 39 15.73 10.98 -4.89
C ALA A 39 14.71 11.17 -3.77
N GLU A 40 14.82 12.31 -3.08
CA GLU A 40 13.87 12.67 -2.03
C GLU A 40 12.50 12.98 -2.62
N ALA A 41 11.45 12.37 -2.08
CA ALA A 41 10.08 12.67 -2.45
C ALA A 41 9.70 14.08 -2.01
N VAL A 42 8.88 14.76 -2.83
CA VAL A 42 8.55 16.17 -2.62
C VAL A 42 7.06 16.44 -2.35
N THR A 43 6.23 15.41 -2.43
CA THR A 43 4.77 15.56 -2.37
C THR A 43 4.20 14.95 -1.11
N THR A 44 3.33 15.69 -0.44
CA THR A 44 2.46 15.17 0.62
C THR A 44 1.10 14.85 0.02
N LEU A 45 0.60 13.63 0.26
CA LEU A 45 -0.73 13.23 -0.15
C LEU A 45 -1.68 13.37 1.04
N SER A 46 -2.76 14.12 0.84
CA SER A 46 -3.80 14.29 1.87
C SER A 46 -5.12 13.71 1.36
N LEU A 47 -5.72 12.86 2.18
CA LEU A 47 -7.02 12.26 1.93
C LEU A 47 -8.01 12.77 2.98
N ASN A 48 -9.18 13.21 2.53
CA ASN A 48 -10.29 13.57 3.39
C ASN A 48 -11.57 12.93 2.84
N ASN A 49 -12.06 11.90 3.52
CA ASN A 49 -13.18 11.09 3.03
C ASN A 49 -12.93 10.60 1.60
N ALA A 50 -11.74 10.10 1.36
CA ALA A 50 -11.27 9.75 0.02
C ALA A 50 -10.53 8.43 0.03
N ALA A 51 -10.33 7.84 -1.15
CA ALA A 51 -9.59 6.61 -1.32
C ALA A 51 -8.40 6.83 -2.27
N PHE A 52 -7.26 6.25 -1.92
CA PHE A 52 -6.14 6.07 -2.81
C PHE A 52 -6.08 4.60 -3.20
N ASP A 53 -6.24 4.32 -4.48
CA ASP A 53 -6.47 2.98 -4.98
C ASP A 53 -5.29 2.50 -5.82
N LEU A 54 -4.56 1.52 -5.29
CA LEU A 54 -3.43 0.88 -5.97
C LEU A 54 -3.81 -0.49 -6.57
N TYR A 55 -5.07 -0.92 -6.46
CA TYR A 55 -5.49 -2.22 -6.97
C TYR A 55 -5.40 -2.27 -8.50
N ASN A 56 -4.47 -3.06 -9.01
CA ASN A 56 -4.27 -3.26 -10.44
C ASN A 56 -3.61 -4.62 -10.77
N LYS A 57 -3.48 -5.51 -9.77
CA LYS A 57 -2.82 -6.82 -9.88
C LYS A 57 -1.30 -6.74 -10.12
N TYR A 58 -0.70 -5.56 -9.97
CA TYR A 58 0.74 -5.34 -10.00
C TYR A 58 1.17 -4.73 -8.69
N GLN A 59 2.47 -4.76 -8.41
CA GLN A 59 3.01 -4.10 -7.23
C GLN A 59 3.50 -2.72 -7.60
N ASP A 60 2.99 -1.74 -6.89
CA ASP A 60 3.33 -0.34 -7.05
C ASP A 60 4.14 0.15 -5.87
N MET A 61 5.01 1.11 -6.12
CA MET A 61 5.75 1.81 -5.08
C MET A 61 5.36 3.28 -5.10
N VAL A 62 4.92 3.78 -3.94
CA VAL A 62 4.52 5.17 -3.77
C VAL A 62 5.51 5.83 -2.83
N ASN A 63 6.19 6.89 -3.30
CA ASN A 63 7.19 7.63 -2.53
C ASN A 63 6.66 9.04 -2.26
N LEU A 64 6.46 9.37 -0.99
CA LEU A 64 5.86 10.62 -0.54
C LEU A 64 6.72 11.31 0.51
N LYS A 65 6.59 12.62 0.59
CA LYS A 65 7.13 13.43 1.66
C LYS A 65 6.25 13.37 2.92
N GLY A 66 4.96 13.13 2.77
CA GLY A 66 4.02 13.02 3.88
C GLY A 66 2.74 12.32 3.44
N TRP A 67 2.07 11.72 4.42
CA TRP A 67 0.77 11.08 4.25
C TRP A 67 -0.16 11.58 5.33
N LYS A 68 -1.32 12.09 4.94
CA LYS A 68 -2.30 12.60 5.87
C LYS A 68 -3.69 12.08 5.51
N ALA A 69 -4.33 11.40 6.46
CA ALA A 69 -5.68 10.89 6.28
C ALA A 69 -6.61 11.48 7.33
N SER A 70 -7.80 11.88 6.91
CA SER A 70 -8.86 12.35 7.79
C SER A 70 -10.21 11.81 7.32
N GLY A 71 -11.18 11.77 8.24
CA GLY A 71 -12.48 11.20 7.96
C GLY A 71 -12.38 9.71 7.59
N ASN A 72 -13.27 9.25 6.72
CA ASN A 72 -13.28 7.87 6.22
C ASN A 72 -12.40 7.79 4.97
N SER A 73 -11.11 7.59 5.16
CA SER A 73 -10.16 7.49 4.06
C SER A 73 -9.56 6.09 3.97
N PHE A 74 -9.30 5.66 2.73
CA PHE A 74 -8.94 4.29 2.40
C PHE A 74 -7.68 4.23 1.54
N LEU A 75 -6.92 3.17 1.75
CA LEU A 75 -5.82 2.75 0.87
C LEU A 75 -6.14 1.34 0.38
N HIS A 76 -6.24 1.16 -0.94
CA HIS A 76 -6.45 -0.13 -1.55
C HIS A 76 -5.09 -0.71 -1.98
N VAL A 77 -4.79 -1.93 -1.55
CA VAL A 77 -3.46 -2.53 -1.65
C VAL A 77 -3.54 -3.92 -2.27
N ASP A 78 -2.75 -4.15 -3.32
CA ASP A 78 -2.48 -5.49 -3.83
C ASP A 78 -1.56 -6.23 -2.87
N VAL A 79 -1.89 -7.48 -2.54
CA VAL A 79 -1.11 -8.33 -1.65
C VAL A 79 -0.75 -9.60 -2.39
N ASP A 80 0.54 -9.83 -2.61
CA ASP A 80 1.05 -11.05 -3.23
C ASP A 80 1.35 -12.08 -2.14
N VAL A 81 0.40 -12.98 -1.91
CA VAL A 81 0.53 -14.00 -0.85
C VAL A 81 1.52 -15.11 -1.23
N GLU A 82 1.86 -15.26 -2.50
CA GLU A 82 2.84 -16.25 -2.93
C GLU A 82 4.27 -15.78 -2.64
N ASN A 83 4.56 -14.50 -2.90
CA ASN A 83 5.89 -13.91 -2.71
C ASN A 83 6.02 -13.12 -1.41
N LEU A 84 4.95 -12.98 -0.64
CA LEU A 84 4.90 -12.24 0.63
C LEU A 84 5.33 -10.78 0.45
N THR A 85 4.79 -10.14 -0.57
CA THR A 85 5.02 -8.74 -0.91
C THR A 85 3.69 -8.02 -1.14
N ALA A 86 3.72 -6.70 -1.17
CA ALA A 86 2.52 -5.88 -1.40
C ALA A 86 2.91 -4.58 -2.11
N ASP A 87 1.91 -3.83 -2.54
CA ASP A 87 2.14 -2.42 -2.83
C ASP A 87 2.85 -1.77 -1.65
N MET A 88 3.75 -0.84 -1.94
CA MET A 88 4.61 -0.24 -0.93
C MET A 88 4.40 1.25 -0.84
N LEU A 89 4.10 1.73 0.37
CA LEU A 89 4.04 3.15 0.70
C LEU A 89 5.30 3.54 1.46
N ASN A 90 6.13 4.38 0.85
CA ASN A 90 7.34 4.94 1.49
C ASN A 90 7.11 6.41 1.77
N VAL A 91 7.21 6.81 3.03
CA VAL A 91 6.98 8.20 3.45
C VAL A 91 8.23 8.74 4.12
N ASN A 92 8.83 9.78 3.54
CA ASN A 92 9.93 10.50 4.17
C ASN A 92 9.38 11.73 4.90
N GLY A 93 8.67 11.48 5.98
CA GLY A 93 7.97 12.49 6.77
C GLY A 93 6.82 11.88 7.55
N ASN A 94 5.88 12.72 7.97
CA ASN A 94 4.81 12.30 8.87
C ASN A 94 3.73 11.47 8.18
N VAL A 95 3.27 10.45 8.91
CA VAL A 95 2.08 9.66 8.60
C VAL A 95 1.03 10.05 9.63
N GLU A 96 0.03 10.82 9.21
CA GLU A 96 -0.97 11.42 10.10
C GLU A 96 -2.34 10.79 9.90
N GLY A 97 -3.07 10.67 11.00
CA GLY A 97 -4.44 10.15 11.02
C GLY A 97 -4.50 8.63 10.89
N THR A 98 -5.70 8.13 10.63
CA THR A 98 -5.97 6.71 10.45
C THR A 98 -6.46 6.45 9.04
N THR A 99 -5.80 5.55 8.34
CA THR A 99 -6.19 5.07 7.01
C THR A 99 -6.72 3.66 7.12
N ARG A 100 -7.88 3.41 6.52
CA ARG A 100 -8.47 2.07 6.44
C ARG A 100 -7.93 1.36 5.21
N LEU A 101 -7.57 0.10 5.37
CA LEU A 101 -7.02 -0.72 4.29
C LEU A 101 -8.09 -1.61 3.68
N VAL A 102 -8.11 -1.64 2.35
CA VAL A 102 -8.84 -2.64 1.58
C VAL A 102 -7.80 -3.49 0.86
N LEU A 103 -7.75 -4.77 1.17
CA LEU A 103 -6.70 -5.67 0.72
C LEU A 103 -7.19 -6.60 -0.39
N TYR A 104 -6.32 -6.82 -1.38
CA TYR A 104 -6.59 -7.68 -2.53
C TYR A 104 -5.51 -8.77 -2.63
N PRO A 105 -5.59 -9.83 -1.79
CA PRO A 105 -4.70 -10.97 -1.92
C PRO A 105 -4.79 -11.62 -3.30
N THR A 106 -3.67 -12.11 -3.81
CA THR A 106 -3.61 -12.77 -5.12
C THR A 106 -4.34 -14.11 -5.15
N SER A 107 -4.51 -14.75 -3.99
CA SER A 107 -5.24 -16.01 -3.85
C SER A 107 -5.77 -16.18 -2.42
N ASP A 108 -6.42 -17.29 -2.16
CA ASP A 108 -6.95 -17.67 -0.84
C ASP A 108 -5.92 -18.42 0.02
N LYS A 109 -4.65 -18.37 -0.35
CA LYS A 109 -3.59 -19.06 0.38
C LYS A 109 -3.56 -18.64 1.84
N ASP A 110 -3.47 -19.62 2.72
CA ASP A 110 -3.27 -19.41 4.15
C ASP A 110 -1.81 -19.04 4.43
N ILE A 111 -1.60 -17.80 4.87
CA ILE A 111 -0.25 -17.29 5.20
C ILE A 111 -0.14 -16.88 6.67
N ARG A 112 -0.94 -17.50 7.55
CA ARG A 112 -0.82 -17.26 8.98
C ARG A 112 0.59 -17.59 9.45
N GLY A 113 1.17 -16.71 10.27
CA GLY A 113 2.56 -16.83 10.72
C GLY A 113 3.55 -16.03 9.89
N GLU A 114 3.13 -15.47 8.74
CA GLU A 114 3.96 -14.64 7.89
C GLU A 114 3.62 -13.16 8.06
N SER A 115 4.56 -12.28 7.68
CA SER A 115 4.37 -10.83 7.71
C SER A 115 4.72 -10.25 6.35
N ILE A 116 3.94 -9.23 5.92
CA ILE A 116 4.15 -8.55 4.64
C ILE A 116 4.27 -7.06 4.89
N LEU A 117 5.42 -6.47 4.56
CA LEU A 117 5.62 -5.02 4.64
C LEU A 117 4.82 -4.31 3.55
N PHE A 118 4.05 -3.28 3.93
CA PHE A 118 3.31 -2.47 2.97
C PHE A 118 3.50 -0.96 3.17
N ALA A 119 4.01 -0.51 4.30
CA ALA A 119 4.26 0.90 4.57
C ALA A 119 5.42 1.09 5.52
N GLN A 120 6.20 2.13 5.28
CA GLN A 120 7.28 2.54 6.17
C GLN A 120 7.50 4.04 6.08
N SER A 121 8.02 4.62 7.15
CA SER A 121 8.31 6.04 7.21
C SER A 121 9.68 6.32 7.82
N THR A 122 10.25 7.45 7.45
CA THR A 122 11.44 8.05 8.05
C THR A 122 11.13 9.51 8.38
N ASN A 123 11.81 10.08 9.36
CA ASN A 123 11.56 11.45 9.82
C ASN A 123 10.09 11.68 10.23
N ASP A 124 9.49 10.69 10.85
CA ASP A 124 8.08 10.64 11.18
C ASP A 124 7.91 10.72 12.70
N THR A 125 7.16 11.72 13.18
CA THR A 125 6.87 11.91 14.60
C THR A 125 5.42 11.61 14.97
N THR A 126 4.58 11.27 14.00
CA THR A 126 3.13 11.10 14.18
C THR A 126 2.64 9.67 13.96
N GLY A 127 3.34 8.89 13.13
CA GLY A 127 2.94 7.53 12.83
C GLY A 127 2.90 6.63 14.07
N ASN A 128 1.91 5.75 14.14
CA ASN A 128 1.69 4.85 15.27
C ASN A 128 0.92 3.60 14.85
N ALA A 129 0.53 2.78 15.82
CA ALA A 129 -0.21 1.54 15.56
C ALA A 129 -1.59 1.77 14.93
N ASP A 130 -2.18 2.95 15.09
CA ASP A 130 -3.50 3.27 14.55
C ASP A 130 -3.44 3.96 13.17
N SER A 131 -2.24 4.19 12.62
CA SER A 131 -2.09 4.85 11.33
C SER A 131 -2.74 4.09 10.19
N PHE A 132 -2.72 2.77 10.25
CA PHE A 132 -3.34 1.88 9.26
C PHE A 132 -4.13 0.78 9.95
N LYS A 133 -5.39 0.60 9.56
CA LYS A 133 -6.28 -0.42 10.12
C LYS A 133 -6.96 -1.18 8.99
N VAL A 134 -6.95 -2.50 9.02
CA VAL A 134 -7.60 -3.32 8.01
C VAL A 134 -9.11 -3.19 8.16
N TRP A 135 -9.79 -2.89 7.06
CA TRP A 135 -11.24 -2.76 7.00
C TRP A 135 -11.90 -3.87 6.21
N ARG A 136 -11.33 -4.24 5.06
CA ARG A 136 -11.87 -5.30 4.20
C ARG A 136 -10.75 -6.08 3.52
N VAL A 137 -10.97 -7.39 3.38
CA VAL A 137 -10.05 -8.30 2.69
C VAL A 137 -10.85 -9.14 1.71
N TYR A 138 -10.44 -9.17 0.45
CA TYR A 138 -11.04 -10.04 -0.55
C TYR A 138 -10.34 -11.40 -0.60
N ARG A 139 -11.02 -12.44 -1.06
CA ARG A 139 -10.52 -13.80 -1.32
C ARG A 139 -10.03 -14.59 -0.11
N SER A 140 -9.39 -13.95 0.83
CA SER A 140 -8.77 -14.65 1.96
C SER A 140 -9.79 -15.34 2.86
N PRO A 141 -9.52 -16.58 3.34
CA PRO A 141 -10.38 -17.24 4.32
C PRO A 141 -10.35 -16.57 5.69
N TYR A 142 -9.30 -15.80 5.98
CA TYR A 142 -9.11 -15.12 7.24
C TYR A 142 -8.91 -13.62 7.05
N MET A 143 -9.20 -12.87 8.11
CA MET A 143 -8.89 -11.45 8.15
C MET A 143 -7.39 -11.21 8.29
N PHE A 144 -6.97 -9.99 8.00
CA PHE A 144 -5.63 -9.49 8.27
C PHE A 144 -5.70 -8.40 9.34
N GLU A 145 -4.58 -8.19 9.98
CA GLU A 145 -4.35 -7.06 10.88
C GLU A 145 -3.02 -6.39 10.55
N THR A 146 -2.84 -5.18 11.03
CA THR A 146 -1.57 -4.47 10.89
C THR A 146 -0.71 -4.66 12.12
N LYS A 147 0.57 -4.91 11.88
CA LYS A 147 1.60 -4.93 12.92
C LYS A 147 2.46 -3.69 12.76
N TYR A 148 2.50 -2.89 13.81
CA TYR A 148 3.31 -1.68 13.85
C TYR A 148 4.61 -1.94 14.61
N THR A 149 5.72 -1.45 14.06
CA THR A 149 7.03 -1.49 14.72
C THR A 149 7.71 -0.13 14.58
N LYS A 150 8.16 0.42 15.68
CA LYS A 150 9.02 1.60 15.68
C LYS A 150 10.46 1.12 15.45
N THR A 151 11.08 1.53 14.36
CA THR A 151 12.40 1.04 13.95
C THR A 151 13.56 1.98 14.32
N GLY A 152 13.22 3.19 14.75
CA GLY A 152 14.20 4.20 15.17
C GLY A 152 13.50 5.34 15.85
N GLU A 153 14.19 6.44 16.13
CA GLU A 153 13.60 7.57 16.84
C GLU A 153 12.41 8.16 16.07
N ASN A 154 12.57 8.35 14.76
CA ASN A 154 11.56 8.92 13.89
C ASN A 154 11.28 8.04 12.67
N ALA A 155 11.30 6.73 12.87
CA ALA A 155 11.08 5.77 11.81
C ALA A 155 10.11 4.69 12.24
N ASN A 156 9.18 4.33 11.36
CA ASN A 156 8.10 3.41 11.62
C ASN A 156 7.92 2.42 10.47
N LYS A 157 7.33 1.28 10.79
CA LYS A 157 7.12 0.18 9.86
C LYS A 157 5.77 -0.45 10.14
N TRP A 158 4.99 -0.70 9.08
CA TRP A 158 3.69 -1.38 9.17
C TRP A 158 3.68 -2.59 8.26
N GLU A 159 3.32 -3.73 8.84
CA GLU A 159 3.24 -5.01 8.15
C GLU A 159 1.83 -5.56 8.24
N LEU A 160 1.46 -6.41 7.27
CA LEU A 160 0.21 -7.16 7.27
C LEU A 160 0.48 -8.56 7.81
N GLU A 161 -0.41 -9.03 8.69
CA GLU A 161 -0.41 -10.39 9.20
C GLU A 161 -1.82 -10.96 9.09
N MET A 162 -1.93 -12.17 8.53
CA MET A 162 -3.18 -12.91 8.53
C MET A 162 -3.43 -13.45 9.95
N ASN A 163 -4.65 -13.25 10.47
CA ASN A 163 -5.03 -13.73 11.80
C ASN A 163 -6.03 -14.90 11.71
N ASP A 164 -6.54 -15.38 12.84
CA ASP A 164 -7.46 -16.51 12.90
C ASP A 164 -8.94 -16.14 12.76
N THR A 165 -9.25 -14.85 12.59
CA THR A 165 -10.62 -14.40 12.46
C THR A 165 -11.16 -14.75 11.07
N ALA A 166 -12.30 -15.42 11.02
CA ALA A 166 -12.95 -15.73 9.76
C ALA A 166 -13.31 -14.44 9.00
N ASN A 167 -13.08 -14.45 7.70
CA ASN A 167 -13.37 -13.32 6.82
C ASN A 167 -14.74 -13.52 6.17
N ASP A 168 -15.66 -12.58 6.41
CA ASP A 168 -17.01 -12.61 5.80
C ASP A 168 -16.97 -12.45 4.28
N TYR A 169 -15.88 -11.93 3.75
CA TYR A 169 -15.64 -11.78 2.32
C TYR A 169 -14.82 -12.91 1.71
N ALA A 170 -14.60 -14.02 2.43
CA ALA A 170 -13.94 -15.19 1.88
C ALA A 170 -14.67 -15.67 0.62
N GLY A 171 -13.95 -15.89 -0.46
CA GLY A 171 -14.53 -16.29 -1.74
C GLY A 171 -15.20 -15.15 -2.53
N VAL A 172 -15.25 -13.95 -2.00
CA VAL A 172 -15.76 -12.78 -2.74
C VAL A 172 -14.64 -12.22 -3.61
N GLU A 173 -14.94 -12.06 -4.90
CA GLU A 173 -14.03 -11.43 -5.85
C GLU A 173 -14.33 -9.93 -5.96
N PRO A 174 -13.32 -9.07 -6.03
CA PRO A 174 -13.56 -7.66 -6.28
C PRO A 174 -14.11 -7.46 -7.69
N ASN A 175 -14.95 -6.44 -7.86
CA ASN A 175 -15.46 -6.10 -9.18
C ASN A 175 -14.32 -5.67 -10.11
N GLU A 176 -14.41 -6.06 -11.39
CA GLU A 176 -13.51 -5.57 -12.41
C GLU A 176 -13.62 -4.04 -12.50
N ARG A 177 -12.48 -3.39 -12.70
CA ARG A 177 -12.40 -1.95 -12.83
C ARG A 177 -12.18 -1.55 -14.27
N PRO A 178 -12.86 -0.51 -14.75
CA PRO A 178 -12.64 -0.01 -16.09
C PRO A 178 -11.24 0.60 -16.26
#